data_434a91a192fb612f3f6e5599e91b85b9
#
_entry.id   434a91a192fb612f3f6e5599e91b85b9
#
_cell.length_a   1.000
_cell.length_b   1.000
_cell.length_c   1.000
_cell.angle_alpha   90.00
_cell.angle_beta   90.00
_cell.angle_gamma   90.00
#
_symmetry.space_group_name_H-M   'P 1'
#
loop_
_entity.id
_entity.type
_entity.pdbx_description
1 polymer ?
#
loop_
_entity_poly.entity_id
_entity_poly.type
_entity_poly.pdbx_seq_one_letter_code
_entity_poly.pdbx_strand_id
1 'polypeptide(L)'
;MDKILYISEKEQMKYNLLNMEYAVQSVQKMFDIMKNEDYIMAGKNKNSHGNYMYVTDKGNTDLYISMPAYLGGEYGCSGIKWHGPNRHIEGRKSETNYILILNR
;
A
#
# COMPACT_ATOMS: atom_id res chain seq x y z
N MET A 1 9.70 0.27 -24.22
CA MET A 1 8.48 -0.06 -23.45
C MET A 1 8.84 -0.24 -21.98
N ASP A 2 8.15 0.44 -21.14
CA ASP A 2 8.37 0.32 -19.69
C ASP A 2 8.02 -1.08 -19.20
N LYS A 3 8.78 -1.55 -18.23
CA LYS A 3 8.55 -2.87 -17.63
C LYS A 3 7.91 -2.70 -16.26
N ILE A 4 6.95 -3.56 -15.95
CA ILE A 4 6.39 -3.67 -14.61
C ILE A 4 7.03 -4.87 -13.92
N LEU A 5 7.61 -4.64 -12.74
CA LEU A 5 8.07 -5.71 -11.86
C LEU A 5 6.91 -6.14 -10.96
N TYR A 6 6.52 -7.38 -11.07
CA TYR A 6 5.55 -7.99 -10.15
C TYR A 6 6.28 -8.93 -9.19
N ILE A 7 6.10 -8.71 -7.89
CA ILE A 7 6.68 -9.54 -6.84
C ILE A 7 5.55 -10.28 -6.15
N SER A 8 5.45 -11.57 -6.38
CA SER A 8 4.45 -12.44 -5.76
C SER A 8 4.76 -12.70 -4.29
N GLU A 9 3.78 -13.16 -3.52
CA GLU A 9 3.98 -13.60 -2.14
C GLU A 9 5.09 -14.67 -2.06
N LYS A 10 5.10 -15.61 -2.98
CA LYS A 10 6.12 -16.67 -3.06
C LYS A 10 7.53 -16.10 -3.22
N GLU A 11 7.70 -15.10 -4.06
CA GLU A 11 8.98 -14.42 -4.24
C GLU A 11 9.38 -13.62 -3.01
N GLN A 12 8.43 -12.93 -2.37
CA GLN A 12 8.68 -12.23 -1.11
C GLN A 12 9.17 -13.20 -0.02
N MET A 13 8.56 -14.36 0.10
CA MET A 13 9.00 -15.40 1.04
C MET A 13 10.39 -15.95 0.70
N LYS A 14 10.67 -16.18 -0.58
CA LYS A 14 11.97 -16.68 -1.07
C LYS A 14 13.12 -15.74 -0.68
N TYR A 15 12.90 -14.45 -0.74
CA TYR A 15 13.91 -13.44 -0.40
C TYR A 15 13.84 -12.98 1.06
N ASN A 16 13.09 -13.68 1.90
CA ASN A 16 12.94 -13.38 3.33
C ASN A 16 12.44 -11.94 3.60
N LEU A 17 11.63 -11.39 2.71
CA LEU A 17 11.12 -10.03 2.84
C LEU A 17 10.05 -9.90 3.93
N LEU A 18 9.50 -11.02 4.39
CA LEU A 18 8.51 -11.07 5.47
C LEU A 18 9.15 -11.32 6.85
N ASN A 19 10.46 -11.16 6.95
CA ASN A 19 11.18 -11.27 8.22
C ASN A 19 10.76 -10.12 9.16
N MET A 20 10.37 -10.47 10.39
CA MET A 20 9.86 -9.50 11.36
C MET A 20 10.92 -8.47 11.78
N GLU A 21 12.16 -8.89 11.98
CA GLU A 21 13.26 -7.99 12.32
C GLU A 21 13.48 -6.94 11.22
N TYR A 22 13.49 -7.36 9.98
CA TYR A 22 13.61 -6.46 8.83
C TYR A 22 12.40 -5.52 8.73
N ALA A 23 11.20 -6.01 8.97
CA ALA A 23 9.99 -5.19 8.97
C ALA A 23 10.04 -4.09 10.05
N VAL A 24 10.46 -4.44 11.26
CA VAL A 24 10.62 -3.47 12.36
C VAL A 24 11.64 -2.41 12.02
N GLN A 25 12.80 -2.80 11.49
CA GLN A 25 13.83 -1.85 11.07
C GLN A 25 13.34 -0.92 9.96
N SER A 26 12.59 -1.44 8.99
CA SER A 26 12.02 -0.63 7.90
C SER A 26 11.01 0.39 8.42
N VAL A 27 10.17 0.00 9.37
CA VAL A 27 9.20 0.92 10.01
C VAL A 27 9.91 2.00 10.82
N GLN A 28 10.97 1.66 11.54
CA GLN A 28 11.78 2.64 12.28
C GLN A 28 12.40 3.67 11.34
N LYS A 29 12.98 3.23 10.21
CA LYS A 29 13.49 4.13 9.18
C LYS A 29 12.42 5.06 8.63
N MET A 30 11.22 4.52 8.36
CA MET A 30 10.09 5.32 7.91
C MET A 30 9.74 6.42 8.92
N PHE A 31 9.66 6.09 10.21
CA PHE A 31 9.38 7.08 11.25
C PHE A 31 10.47 8.15 11.37
N ASP A 32 11.73 7.80 11.18
CA ASP A 32 12.82 8.77 11.17
C ASP A 32 12.69 9.74 9.99
N ILE A 33 12.31 9.26 8.83
CA ILE A 33 12.04 10.10 7.64
C ILE A 33 10.83 11.01 7.91
N MET A 34 9.76 10.47 8.50
CA MET A 34 8.57 11.25 8.86
C MET A 34 8.86 12.32 9.89
N LYS A 35 9.74 12.05 10.86
CA LYS A 35 10.20 13.03 11.85
C LYS A 35 10.90 14.22 11.20
N ASN A 36 11.59 13.99 10.10
CA ASN A 36 12.23 15.05 9.30
C ASN A 36 11.26 15.70 8.28
N GLU A 37 9.99 15.39 8.35
CA GLU A 37 8.94 15.93 7.49
C GLU A 37 9.14 15.67 5.98
N ASP A 38 9.96 14.69 5.64
CA ASP A 38 10.25 14.32 4.23
C ASP A 38 9.29 13.24 3.72
N TYR A 39 8.00 13.52 3.82
CA TYR A 39 6.95 12.65 3.33
C TYR A 39 5.71 13.46 2.91
N ILE A 40 4.88 12.86 2.07
CA ILE A 40 3.58 13.41 1.68
C ILE A 40 2.56 12.28 1.76
N MET A 41 1.47 12.52 2.48
CA MET A 41 0.31 11.63 2.46
C MET A 41 -0.84 12.32 1.74
N ALA A 42 -1.48 11.61 0.84
CA ALA A 42 -2.66 12.13 0.19
C ALA A 42 -3.87 12.08 1.14
N GLY A 43 -4.83 12.94 0.85
CA GLY A 43 -6.05 13.10 1.63
C GLY A 43 -6.22 14.51 2.14
N LYS A 44 -7.42 14.80 2.62
CA LYS A 44 -7.87 16.16 2.95
C LYS A 44 -6.99 16.88 3.99
N ASN A 45 -6.37 16.14 4.89
CA ASN A 45 -5.57 16.70 5.98
C ASN A 45 -4.11 16.21 5.98
N LYS A 46 -3.61 15.69 4.85
CA LYS A 46 -2.25 15.14 4.69
C LYS A 46 -1.87 13.98 5.65
N ASN A 47 -2.78 13.55 6.49
CA ASN A 47 -2.64 12.43 7.40
C ASN A 47 -3.81 11.45 7.25
N SER A 48 -4.45 11.48 6.13
CA SER A 48 -5.69 10.78 5.88
C SER A 48 -5.46 9.29 5.67
N HIS A 49 -6.47 8.51 5.97
CA HIS A 49 -6.56 7.10 5.64
C HIS A 49 -6.75 6.85 4.13
N GLY A 50 -6.53 7.85 3.29
CA GLY A 50 -6.65 7.76 1.84
C GLY A 50 -7.99 8.27 1.31
N ASN A 51 -8.30 7.89 0.09
CA ASN A 51 -9.54 8.23 -0.58
C ASN A 51 -10.48 7.03 -0.57
N TYR A 52 -11.73 7.26 -0.18
CA TYR A 52 -12.77 6.25 -0.06
C TYR A 52 -13.73 6.29 -1.22
N MET A 53 -14.09 5.12 -1.72
CA MET A 53 -15.14 4.95 -2.70
C MET A 53 -16.10 3.86 -2.22
N TYR A 54 -17.37 4.19 -2.17
CA TYR A 54 -18.43 3.26 -1.81
C TYR A 54 -19.18 2.82 -3.05
N VAL A 55 -19.29 1.50 -3.24
CA VAL A 55 -20.04 0.91 -4.34
C VAL A 55 -21.18 0.09 -3.77
N THR A 56 -22.42 0.47 -4.08
CA THR A 56 -23.61 -0.24 -3.62
C THR A 56 -24.21 -1.05 -4.77
N ASP A 57 -24.33 -2.34 -4.57
CA ASP A 57 -24.98 -3.26 -5.49
C ASP A 57 -25.82 -4.28 -4.71
N LYS A 58 -27.06 -4.48 -5.15
CA LYS A 58 -28.00 -5.48 -4.58
C LYS A 58 -28.10 -5.43 -3.06
N GLY A 59 -28.12 -4.23 -2.49
CA GLY A 59 -28.24 -4.02 -1.05
C GLY A 59 -26.95 -4.19 -0.24
N ASN A 60 -25.82 -4.48 -0.90
CA ASN A 60 -24.52 -4.53 -0.27
C ASN A 60 -23.73 -3.27 -0.64
N THR A 61 -22.98 -2.76 0.33
CA THR A 61 -22.07 -1.64 0.09
C THR A 61 -20.64 -2.08 0.33
N ASP A 62 -19.81 -1.93 -0.69
CA ASP A 62 -18.40 -2.25 -0.68
C ASP A 62 -17.56 -0.98 -0.57
N LEU A 63 -16.53 -1.03 0.24
CA LEU A 63 -15.60 0.06 0.45
C LEU A 63 -14.29 -0.23 -0.28
N TYR A 64 -13.89 0.68 -1.15
CA TYR A 64 -12.58 0.68 -1.80
C TYR A 64 -11.78 1.86 -1.30
N ILE A 65 -10.52 1.64 -0.94
CA ILE A 65 -9.64 2.67 -0.38
C ILE A 65 -8.36 2.73 -1.19
N SER A 66 -8.00 3.92 -1.65
CA SER A 66 -6.71 4.20 -2.24
C SER A 66 -5.89 5.09 -1.32
N MET A 67 -4.66 4.67 -1.03
CA MET A 67 -3.77 5.34 -0.09
C MET A 67 -2.45 5.72 -0.77
N PRO A 68 -2.44 6.80 -1.57
CA PRO A 68 -1.21 7.28 -2.18
C PRO A 68 -0.35 8.02 -1.15
N ALA A 69 0.97 7.85 -1.27
CA ALA A 69 1.94 8.52 -0.42
C ALA A 69 3.29 8.66 -1.13
N TYR A 70 4.08 9.61 -0.67
CA TYR A 70 5.49 9.75 -1.00
C TYR A 70 6.31 9.60 0.27
N LEU A 71 7.41 8.88 0.17
CA LEU A 71 8.40 8.75 1.23
C LEU A 71 9.77 9.17 0.70
N GLY A 72 10.36 10.15 1.33
CA GLY A 72 11.66 10.71 0.96
C GLY A 72 12.84 9.93 1.55
N GLY A 73 13.83 10.65 2.05
CA GLY A 73 15.06 10.08 2.57
C GLY A 73 15.77 9.21 1.53
N GLU A 74 16.24 8.06 1.94
CA GLU A 74 16.91 7.11 1.05
C GLU A 74 15.97 6.45 0.01
N TYR A 75 14.65 6.50 0.23
CA TYR A 75 13.70 5.86 -0.67
C TYR A 75 13.34 6.75 -1.87
N GLY A 76 12.98 8.00 -1.64
CA GLY A 76 12.66 8.96 -2.71
C GLY A 76 11.60 8.46 -3.69
N CYS A 77 10.59 7.74 -3.22
CA CYS A 77 9.61 7.10 -4.07
C CYS A 77 8.16 7.42 -3.68
N SER A 78 7.29 7.33 -4.65
CA SER A 78 5.85 7.40 -4.45
C SER A 78 5.22 6.03 -4.60
N GLY A 79 4.14 5.81 -3.91
CA GLY A 79 3.41 4.56 -4.00
C GLY A 79 1.93 4.72 -3.68
N ILE A 80 1.21 3.68 -3.92
CA ILE A 80 -0.20 3.58 -3.58
C ILE A 80 -0.49 2.19 -3.03
N LYS A 81 -1.20 2.12 -1.91
CA LYS A 81 -1.89 0.92 -1.48
C LYS A 81 -3.34 1.03 -1.94
N TRP A 82 -3.83 0.00 -2.62
CA TRP A 82 -5.22 -0.08 -3.02
C TRP A 82 -5.87 -1.31 -2.41
N HIS A 83 -6.98 -1.10 -1.73
CA HIS A 83 -7.68 -2.10 -0.95
C HIS A 83 -9.14 -2.17 -1.38
N GLY A 84 -9.67 -3.39 -1.47
CA GLY A 84 -11.07 -3.63 -1.76
C GLY A 84 -11.51 -5.05 -1.43
N PRO A 85 -12.83 -5.30 -1.32
CA PRO A 85 -13.35 -6.62 -1.02
C PRO A 85 -13.35 -7.55 -2.23
N ASN A 86 -13.34 -8.87 -1.97
CA ASN A 86 -13.43 -9.94 -2.95
C ASN A 86 -14.72 -10.76 -2.75
N ARG A 87 -15.85 -10.11 -2.62
CA ARG A 87 -17.13 -10.76 -2.25
C ARG A 87 -17.58 -11.89 -3.17
N HIS A 88 -17.27 -11.79 -4.43
CA HIS A 88 -17.86 -12.64 -5.47
C HIS A 88 -16.89 -13.68 -6.03
N ILE A 89 -15.75 -13.87 -5.40
CA ILE A 89 -14.75 -14.83 -5.88
C ILE A 89 -14.61 -15.94 -4.86
N GLU A 90 -15.28 -17.05 -5.13
CA GLU A 90 -15.22 -18.25 -4.30
C GLU A 90 -13.78 -18.73 -4.13
N GLY A 91 -13.42 -19.13 -2.92
CA GLY A 91 -12.08 -19.63 -2.60
C GLY A 91 -10.99 -18.55 -2.46
N ARG A 92 -11.30 -17.26 -2.64
CA ARG A 92 -10.36 -16.17 -2.39
C ARG A 92 -10.54 -15.56 -1.01
N LYS A 93 -9.49 -14.87 -0.54
CA LYS A 93 -9.57 -14.05 0.67
C LYS A 93 -10.66 -12.99 0.51
N SER A 94 -11.29 -12.60 1.60
CA SER A 94 -12.37 -11.61 1.62
C SER A 94 -11.95 -10.23 1.13
N GLU A 95 -10.66 -9.94 1.13
CA GLU A 95 -10.08 -8.64 0.76
C GLU A 95 -8.87 -8.81 -0.14
N THR A 96 -8.66 -7.85 -1.02
CA THR A 96 -7.45 -7.74 -1.84
C THR A 96 -6.75 -6.43 -1.55
N ASN A 97 -5.45 -6.52 -1.33
CA ASN A 97 -4.56 -5.37 -1.18
C ASN A 97 -3.46 -5.43 -2.22
N TYR A 98 -3.29 -4.35 -2.95
CA TYR A 98 -2.17 -4.16 -3.87
C TYR A 98 -1.33 -2.98 -3.43
N ILE A 99 -0.02 -3.09 -3.61
CA ILE A 99 0.91 -1.99 -3.41
C ILE A 99 1.65 -1.80 -4.73
N LEU A 100 1.56 -0.59 -5.25
CA LEU A 100 2.29 -0.16 -6.45
C LEU A 100 3.29 0.91 -6.03
N ILE A 101 4.54 0.77 -6.45
CA ILE A 101 5.59 1.74 -6.18
C ILE A 101 6.08 2.32 -7.50
N LEU A 102 6.12 3.63 -7.55
CA LEU A 102 6.69 4.39 -8.66
C LEU A 102 8.02 5.00 -8.19
N ASN A 103 9.07 4.64 -8.85
CA ASN A 103 10.36 5.28 -8.62
C ASN A 103 10.34 6.71 -9.19
N ARG A 104 10.97 7.58 -8.45
CA ARG A 104 11.17 8.95 -8.88
C ARG A 104 12.30 9.04 -9.92
#